data_1d02801f046ee7147af6aaa4b5b33ad4
#
_entry.id   1d02801f046ee7147af6aaa4b5b33ad4
#
_cell.length_a   1.000
_cell.length_b   1.000
_cell.length_c   1.000
_cell.angle_alpha   90.00
_cell.angle_beta   90.00
_cell.angle_gamma   90.00
#
_symmetry.space_group_name_H-M   'P 1'
#
loop_
_entity.id
_entity.type
_entity.pdbx_description
1 polymer ?
#
loop_
_entity_poly.entity_id
_entity_poly.type
_entity_poly.pdbx_seq_one_letter_code
_entity_poly.pdbx_strand_id
1 'polypeptide(L)'
;ATNPLKVLNIHTRIIEQPKAQLADCLATLSKPNDNLWPSEQWPAMRFKKGIEVGAKGGHGPIRYTVEEYDPSKCIQFRFTNPKGFDGIHKLELKEITNNKTQITHTIAMKTSGKATFNWIFAIRALHNALIEDGFDKLENKFSKDTKRSEWNWWVKLLRKQLAKKVAKI
;
A
#
# COMPACT_ATOMS: atom_id res chain seq x y z
N ALA A 1 -29.85 10.57 0.03
CA ALA A 1 -28.39 10.47 -0.17
C ALA A 1 -27.80 9.69 0.99
N THR A 2 -27.16 8.55 0.72
CA THR A 2 -26.46 7.77 1.75
C THR A 2 -25.27 8.57 2.27
N ASN A 3 -25.14 8.67 3.61
CA ASN A 3 -24.02 9.35 4.22
C ASN A 3 -22.70 8.66 3.83
N PRO A 4 -21.63 9.45 3.54
CA PRO A 4 -20.32 8.88 3.25
C PRO A 4 -19.81 8.03 4.42
N LEU A 5 -19.24 6.87 4.11
CA LEU A 5 -18.57 6.03 5.11
C LEU A 5 -17.18 6.61 5.40
N LYS A 6 -16.90 6.90 6.66
CA LYS A 6 -15.53 7.23 7.10
C LYS A 6 -14.70 5.95 7.21
N VAL A 7 -13.52 5.96 6.60
CA VAL A 7 -12.57 4.86 6.63
C VAL A 7 -11.26 5.34 7.25
N LEU A 8 -10.83 4.61 8.26
CA LEU A 8 -9.49 4.69 8.82
C LEU A 8 -8.93 3.27 8.86
N ASN A 9 -7.90 3.00 8.05
CA ASN A 9 -7.25 1.70 7.95
C ASN A 9 -5.77 1.88 8.20
N ILE A 10 -5.25 1.26 9.24
CA ILE A 10 -3.87 1.44 9.71
C ILE A 10 -3.21 0.08 9.85
N HIS A 11 -2.02 -0.07 9.23
CA HIS A 11 -1.12 -1.19 9.41
C HIS A 11 0.22 -0.69 9.90
N THR A 12 0.79 -1.35 10.90
CA THR A 12 2.11 -1.02 11.44
C THR A 12 2.98 -2.25 11.54
N ARG A 13 4.29 -2.06 11.37
CA ARG A 13 5.30 -3.08 11.67
C ARG A 13 6.53 -2.41 12.28
N ILE A 14 7.07 -3.02 13.33
CA ILE A 14 8.38 -2.65 13.89
C ILE A 14 9.41 -3.57 13.25
N ILE A 15 10.41 -2.95 12.62
CA ILE A 15 11.52 -3.65 11.97
C ILE A 15 12.81 -3.30 12.71
N GLU A 16 13.61 -4.30 13.00
CA GLU A 16 14.88 -4.16 13.73
C GLU A 16 16.00 -3.65 12.80
N GLN A 17 15.80 -2.41 12.33
CA GLN A 17 16.73 -1.68 11.47
C GLN A 17 16.69 -0.18 11.79
N PRO A 18 17.82 0.54 11.61
CA PRO A 18 17.85 1.98 11.68
C PRO A 18 16.89 2.63 10.66
N LYS A 19 16.33 3.78 11.01
CA LYS A 19 15.42 4.52 10.13
C LYS A 19 16.01 4.82 8.75
N ALA A 20 17.30 5.13 8.67
CA ALA A 20 17.97 5.39 7.39
C ALA A 20 17.92 4.18 6.44
N GLN A 21 18.06 2.96 6.95
CA GLN A 21 17.96 1.73 6.14
C GLN A 21 16.56 1.55 5.55
N LEU A 22 15.52 1.83 6.33
CA LEU A 22 14.14 1.75 5.83
C LEU A 22 13.81 2.91 4.89
N ALA A 23 14.36 4.09 5.11
CA ALA A 23 14.23 5.22 4.20
C ALA A 23 14.83 4.91 2.81
N ASP A 24 15.98 4.25 2.76
CA ASP A 24 16.59 3.78 1.50
C ASP A 24 15.68 2.78 0.78
N CYS A 25 15.01 1.89 1.51
CA CYS A 25 14.03 0.97 0.93
C CYS A 25 12.78 1.72 0.42
N LEU A 26 12.28 2.69 1.19
CA LEU A 26 11.13 3.51 0.79
C LEU A 26 11.42 4.29 -0.50
N ALA A 27 12.65 4.76 -0.68
CA ALA A 27 13.11 5.45 -1.88
C ALA A 27 13.16 4.55 -3.14
N THR A 28 13.05 3.24 -2.99
CA THR A 28 12.95 2.30 -4.14
C THR A 28 11.53 2.08 -4.63
N LEU A 29 10.53 2.60 -3.91
CA LEU A 29 9.11 2.40 -4.24
C LEU A 29 8.81 2.78 -5.70
N SER A 30 8.09 1.92 -6.41
CA SER A 30 7.75 2.07 -7.84
C SER A 30 8.93 1.96 -8.81
N LYS A 31 10.13 1.60 -8.36
CA LYS A 31 11.30 1.35 -9.19
C LYS A 31 11.43 -0.15 -9.53
N PRO A 32 12.26 -0.53 -10.53
CA PRO A 32 12.51 -1.94 -10.84
C PRO A 32 13.05 -2.77 -9.66
N ASN A 33 13.78 -2.14 -8.76
CA ASN A 33 14.34 -2.74 -7.56
C ASN A 33 13.54 -2.44 -6.29
N ASP A 34 12.22 -2.27 -6.40
CA ASP A 34 11.33 -1.97 -5.28
C ASP A 34 11.49 -3.00 -4.15
N ASN A 35 11.85 -2.51 -2.96
CA ASN A 35 12.08 -3.33 -1.78
C ASN A 35 10.88 -3.36 -0.82
N LEU A 36 9.77 -2.73 -1.18
CA LEU A 36 8.60 -2.62 -0.32
C LEU A 36 7.33 -3.12 -0.99
N TRP A 37 7.03 -2.67 -2.21
CA TRP A 37 5.81 -3.07 -2.89
C TRP A 37 5.89 -4.54 -3.33
N PRO A 38 4.92 -5.41 -2.96
CA PRO A 38 4.99 -6.84 -3.23
C PRO A 38 4.55 -7.18 -4.66
N SER A 39 5.24 -6.64 -5.65
CA SER A 39 4.92 -6.78 -7.09
C SER A 39 4.97 -8.21 -7.60
N GLU A 40 5.62 -9.12 -6.86
CA GLU A 40 5.70 -10.54 -7.17
C GLU A 40 4.33 -11.23 -7.10
N GLN A 41 3.40 -10.67 -6.31
CA GLN A 41 2.10 -11.27 -6.03
C GLN A 41 0.92 -10.34 -6.30
N TRP A 42 1.19 -9.04 -6.43
CA TRP A 42 0.20 -7.98 -6.56
C TRP A 42 0.49 -7.08 -7.75
N PRO A 43 -0.52 -6.38 -8.31
CA PRO A 43 -0.26 -5.38 -9.35
C PRO A 43 0.78 -4.37 -8.89
N ALA A 44 1.79 -4.13 -9.72
CA ALA A 44 2.88 -3.22 -9.40
C ALA A 44 2.38 -1.77 -9.21
N MET A 45 2.95 -1.07 -8.25
CA MET A 45 2.82 0.39 -8.16
C MET A 45 3.65 1.02 -9.28
N ARG A 46 3.04 1.91 -10.07
CA ARG A 46 3.67 2.51 -11.24
C ARG A 46 3.50 4.02 -11.26
N PHE A 47 4.63 4.70 -11.42
CA PHE A 47 4.74 6.13 -11.70
C PHE A 47 5.71 6.33 -12.87
N LYS A 48 5.24 6.86 -14.00
CA LYS A 48 6.05 6.98 -15.24
C LYS A 48 7.36 7.76 -15.06
N LYS A 49 7.33 8.80 -14.22
CA LYS A 49 8.48 9.68 -13.95
C LYS A 49 9.09 9.47 -12.55
N GLY A 50 8.70 8.39 -11.86
CA GLY A 50 9.08 8.17 -10.48
C GLY A 50 8.17 8.93 -9.50
N ILE A 51 8.50 8.80 -8.19
CA ILE A 51 7.74 9.43 -7.12
C ILE A 51 8.30 10.82 -6.86
N GLU A 52 7.51 11.81 -7.16
CA GLU A 52 7.73 13.24 -6.85
C GLU A 52 6.37 13.90 -6.60
N VAL A 53 6.35 15.00 -5.85
CA VAL A 53 5.09 15.73 -5.58
C VAL A 53 4.43 16.13 -6.90
N GLY A 54 3.14 15.82 -7.04
CA GLY A 54 2.35 16.04 -8.25
C GLY A 54 2.38 14.89 -9.26
N ALA A 55 3.26 13.88 -9.09
CA ALA A 55 3.29 12.72 -9.96
C ALA A 55 1.99 11.90 -9.85
N LYS A 56 1.48 11.44 -11.00
CA LYS A 56 0.27 10.62 -11.11
C LYS A 56 0.65 9.17 -11.38
N GLY A 57 0.06 8.25 -10.63
CA GLY A 57 0.30 6.84 -10.76
C GLY A 57 -0.77 6.00 -10.11
N GLY A 58 -0.42 4.78 -9.73
CA GLY A 58 -1.34 3.86 -9.07
C GLY A 58 -0.90 2.41 -9.18
N HIS A 59 -1.81 1.53 -8.79
CA HIS A 59 -1.67 0.07 -8.92
C HIS A 59 -3.04 -0.55 -9.23
N GLY A 60 -3.07 -1.56 -10.11
CA GLY A 60 -4.35 -2.13 -10.56
C GLY A 60 -5.30 -1.02 -11.05
N PRO A 61 -6.57 -1.00 -10.62
CA PRO A 61 -7.53 0.05 -10.98
C PRO A 61 -7.44 1.31 -10.11
N ILE A 62 -6.66 1.29 -9.03
CA ILE A 62 -6.55 2.40 -8.09
C ILE A 62 -5.56 3.44 -8.62
N ARG A 63 -5.96 4.72 -8.61
CA ARG A 63 -5.15 5.84 -9.06
C ARG A 63 -5.02 6.88 -7.96
N TYR A 64 -3.85 7.51 -7.91
CA TYR A 64 -3.54 8.56 -6.94
C TYR A 64 -2.42 9.47 -7.43
N THR A 65 -2.35 10.63 -6.81
CA THR A 65 -1.32 11.64 -7.03
C THR A 65 -0.45 11.76 -5.79
N VAL A 66 0.86 11.88 -5.95
CA VAL A 66 1.77 12.16 -4.83
C VAL A 66 1.49 13.58 -4.32
N GLU A 67 1.12 13.69 -3.06
CA GLU A 67 0.78 14.96 -2.39
C GLU A 67 1.92 15.46 -1.51
N GLU A 68 2.63 14.54 -0.85
CA GLU A 68 3.78 14.82 0.00
C GLU A 68 4.85 13.75 -0.18
N TYR A 69 6.11 14.17 -0.24
CA TYR A 69 7.25 13.26 -0.30
C TYR A 69 8.45 13.82 0.46
N ASP A 70 8.76 13.19 1.57
CA ASP A 70 10.01 13.34 2.31
C ASP A 70 10.72 11.97 2.30
N PRO A 71 11.82 11.81 1.54
CA PRO A 71 12.46 10.52 1.37
C PRO A 71 12.99 9.90 2.67
N SER A 72 13.19 10.71 3.73
CA SER A 72 13.62 10.24 5.04
C SER A 72 12.48 9.87 5.99
N LYS A 73 11.24 10.18 5.65
CA LYS A 73 10.15 10.15 6.62
C LYS A 73 8.82 9.61 6.08
N CYS A 74 8.32 10.12 4.97
CA CYS A 74 6.96 9.78 4.53
C CYS A 74 6.70 10.01 3.05
N ILE A 75 5.70 9.29 2.54
CA ILE A 75 5.08 9.53 1.23
C ILE A 75 3.57 9.54 1.44
N GLN A 76 2.89 10.61 1.00
CA GLN A 76 1.45 10.72 1.03
C GLN A 76 0.88 10.83 -0.38
N PHE A 77 -0.18 10.07 -0.62
CA PHE A 77 -0.89 10.01 -1.90
C PHE A 77 -2.35 10.41 -1.71
N ARG A 78 -2.88 11.17 -2.68
CA ARG A 78 -4.30 11.51 -2.76
C ARG A 78 -5.00 10.62 -3.77
N PHE A 79 -6.07 9.93 -3.37
CA PHE A 79 -6.87 9.13 -4.29
C PHE A 79 -7.51 9.98 -5.38
N THR A 80 -7.44 9.50 -6.62
CA THR A 80 -8.10 10.09 -7.79
C THR A 80 -9.03 9.10 -8.50
N ASN A 81 -8.89 7.83 -8.25
CA ASN A 81 -9.78 6.75 -8.71
C ASN A 81 -9.73 5.57 -7.72
N PRO A 82 -10.83 4.87 -7.44
CA PRO A 82 -12.17 4.98 -8.06
C PRO A 82 -12.93 6.24 -7.62
N LYS A 83 -13.87 6.68 -8.45
CA LYS A 83 -14.82 7.71 -8.05
C LYS A 83 -15.55 7.29 -6.77
N GLY A 84 -15.59 8.17 -5.78
CA GLY A 84 -16.16 7.88 -4.46
C GLY A 84 -15.11 7.55 -3.41
N PHE A 85 -13.80 7.48 -3.75
CA PHE A 85 -12.71 7.55 -2.78
C PHE A 85 -12.29 9.01 -2.61
N ASP A 86 -12.53 9.58 -1.44
CA ASP A 86 -12.16 10.95 -1.10
C ASP A 86 -11.24 10.94 0.13
N GLY A 87 -9.95 11.01 -0.10
CA GLY A 87 -8.96 11.00 0.96
C GLY A 87 -7.57 10.60 0.49
N ILE A 88 -6.78 10.12 1.43
CA ILE A 88 -5.36 9.85 1.25
C ILE A 88 -4.97 8.44 1.71
N HIS A 89 -3.84 7.97 1.20
CA HIS A 89 -3.06 6.94 1.87
C HIS A 89 -1.61 7.36 1.98
N LYS A 90 -0.91 6.86 2.99
CA LYS A 90 0.46 7.27 3.26
C LYS A 90 1.28 6.16 3.90
N LEU A 91 2.56 6.22 3.66
CA LEU A 91 3.60 5.44 4.34
C LEU A 91 4.45 6.39 5.18
N GLU A 92 4.69 6.02 6.44
CA GLU A 92 5.47 6.81 7.39
C GLU A 92 6.48 5.94 8.11
N LEU A 93 7.64 6.52 8.39
CA LEU A 93 8.71 5.92 9.19
C LEU A 93 8.86 6.70 10.50
N LYS A 94 8.85 5.99 11.63
CA LYS A 94 9.10 6.53 12.95
C LYS A 94 10.23 5.76 13.63
N GLU A 95 11.29 6.46 14.00
CA GLU A 95 12.33 5.88 14.84
C GLU A 95 11.80 5.55 16.23
N ILE A 96 12.00 4.32 16.68
CA ILE A 96 11.67 3.86 18.02
C ILE A 96 12.93 3.84 18.88
N THR A 97 14.01 3.28 18.33
CA THR A 97 15.37 3.34 18.87
C THR A 97 16.34 3.46 17.70
N ASN A 98 17.63 3.63 17.98
CA ASN A 98 18.67 3.70 16.93
C ASN A 98 18.66 2.50 15.96
N ASN A 99 18.15 1.35 16.40
CA ASN A 99 18.12 0.11 15.63
C ASN A 99 16.71 -0.47 15.45
N LYS A 100 15.66 0.30 15.75
CA LYS A 100 14.26 -0.11 15.57
C LYS A 100 13.45 1.02 14.98
N THR A 101 12.74 0.72 13.90
CA THR A 101 11.90 1.68 13.20
C THR A 101 10.52 1.10 12.98
N GLN A 102 9.49 1.88 13.23
CA GLN A 102 8.12 1.55 12.89
C GLN A 102 7.78 2.11 11.51
N ILE A 103 7.31 1.23 10.63
CA ILE A 103 6.64 1.62 9.39
C ILE A 103 5.14 1.55 9.58
N THR A 104 4.43 2.57 9.12
CA THR A 104 2.97 2.66 9.18
C THR A 104 2.40 2.96 7.80
N HIS A 105 1.40 2.19 7.37
CA HIS A 105 0.56 2.52 6.24
C HIS A 105 -0.83 2.91 6.73
N THR A 106 -1.30 4.08 6.33
CA THR A 106 -2.61 4.62 6.72
C THR A 106 -3.44 4.93 5.49
N ILE A 107 -4.69 4.46 5.46
CA ILE A 107 -5.75 5.04 4.64
C ILE A 107 -6.66 5.86 5.55
N ALA A 108 -6.86 7.12 5.18
CA ALA A 108 -7.84 8.02 5.79
C ALA A 108 -8.67 8.64 4.68
N MET A 109 -9.92 8.20 4.55
CA MET A 109 -10.80 8.64 3.45
C MET A 109 -12.28 8.58 3.84
N LYS A 110 -13.09 9.19 3.00
CA LYS A 110 -14.54 8.94 2.93
C LYS A 110 -14.84 8.17 1.66
N THR A 111 -15.76 7.22 1.74
CA THR A 111 -16.25 6.51 0.55
C THR A 111 -17.72 6.79 0.33
N SER A 112 -18.15 6.80 -0.92
CA SER A 112 -19.54 7.05 -1.30
C SER A 112 -19.99 6.13 -2.44
N GLY A 113 -21.31 5.86 -2.47
CA GLY A 113 -21.95 5.10 -3.53
C GLY A 113 -21.32 3.70 -3.73
N LYS A 114 -21.08 3.34 -4.98
CA LYS A 114 -20.52 2.04 -5.36
C LYS A 114 -19.12 1.78 -4.76
N ALA A 115 -18.35 2.83 -4.53
CA ALA A 115 -17.02 2.72 -3.93
C ALA A 115 -17.09 2.22 -2.48
N THR A 116 -18.11 2.59 -1.72
CA THR A 116 -18.34 2.08 -0.37
C THR A 116 -18.59 0.57 -0.40
N PHE A 117 -19.44 0.10 -1.30
CA PHE A 117 -19.70 -1.33 -1.45
C PHE A 117 -18.42 -2.10 -1.83
N ASN A 118 -17.68 -1.61 -2.83
CA ASN A 118 -16.44 -2.23 -3.27
C ASN A 118 -15.37 -2.26 -2.16
N TRP A 119 -15.29 -1.20 -1.35
CA TRP A 119 -14.38 -1.15 -0.20
C TRP A 119 -14.73 -2.25 0.81
N ILE A 120 -15.98 -2.32 1.24
CA ILE A 120 -16.42 -3.25 2.30
C ILE A 120 -16.25 -4.71 1.86
N PHE A 121 -16.64 -5.05 0.64
CA PHE A 121 -16.71 -6.44 0.20
C PHE A 121 -15.46 -6.97 -0.50
N ALA A 122 -14.60 -6.11 -1.01
CA ALA A 122 -13.44 -6.56 -1.77
C ALA A 122 -12.16 -5.79 -1.45
N ILE A 123 -12.13 -4.47 -1.63
CA ILE A 123 -10.87 -3.70 -1.65
C ILE A 123 -10.19 -3.73 -0.29
N ARG A 124 -10.93 -3.61 0.80
CA ARG A 124 -10.38 -3.65 2.16
C ARG A 124 -9.62 -4.95 2.44
N ALA A 125 -10.19 -6.09 2.13
CA ALA A 125 -9.54 -7.38 2.36
C ALA A 125 -8.28 -7.55 1.50
N LEU A 126 -8.35 -7.19 0.22
CA LEU A 126 -7.22 -7.22 -0.70
C LEU A 126 -6.12 -6.24 -0.25
N HIS A 127 -6.48 -5.03 0.12
CA HIS A 127 -5.55 -4.02 0.61
C HIS A 127 -4.82 -4.47 1.87
N ASN A 128 -5.54 -5.02 2.85
CA ASN A 128 -4.93 -5.52 4.08
C ASN A 128 -3.88 -6.60 3.79
N ALA A 129 -4.20 -7.54 2.91
CA ALA A 129 -3.27 -8.58 2.51
C ALA A 129 -2.05 -8.03 1.76
N LEU A 130 -2.26 -7.08 0.84
CA LEU A 130 -1.20 -6.44 0.07
C LEU A 130 -0.21 -5.69 0.98
N ILE A 131 -0.70 -4.93 1.94
CA ILE A 131 0.17 -4.16 2.86
C ILE A 131 0.97 -5.08 3.77
N GLU A 132 0.36 -6.13 4.32
CA GLU A 132 1.10 -7.12 5.13
C GLU A 132 2.16 -7.85 4.31
N ASP A 133 1.87 -8.22 3.06
CA ASP A 133 2.87 -8.81 2.14
C ASP A 133 4.01 -7.83 1.83
N GLY A 134 3.72 -6.53 1.70
CA GLY A 134 4.72 -5.49 1.54
C GLY A 134 5.63 -5.36 2.75
N PHE A 135 5.06 -5.39 3.94
CA PHE A 135 5.83 -5.35 5.19
C PHE A 135 6.67 -6.62 5.38
N ASP A 136 6.16 -7.79 5.00
CA ASP A 136 6.93 -9.03 4.97
C ASP A 136 8.14 -8.91 4.02
N LYS A 137 7.93 -8.39 2.80
CA LYS A 137 9.00 -8.17 1.83
C LYS A 137 10.10 -7.26 2.40
N LEU A 138 9.70 -6.15 3.02
CA LEU A 138 10.65 -5.21 3.63
C LEU A 138 11.43 -5.85 4.77
N GLU A 139 10.74 -6.53 5.70
CA GLU A 139 11.37 -7.17 6.85
C GLU A 139 12.29 -8.32 6.44
N ASN A 140 11.87 -9.14 5.47
CA ASN A 140 12.63 -10.28 4.98
C ASN A 140 13.94 -9.88 4.28
N LYS A 141 14.03 -8.66 3.78
CA LYS A 141 15.28 -8.12 3.24
C LYS A 141 16.41 -8.12 4.28
N PHE A 142 16.09 -7.97 5.55
CA PHE A 142 17.04 -7.82 6.66
C PHE A 142 17.10 -9.04 7.58
N SER A 143 16.19 -10.00 7.44
CA SER A 143 16.09 -11.18 8.29
C SER A 143 16.60 -12.43 7.58
N LYS A 144 17.20 -13.34 8.37
CA LYS A 144 17.50 -14.70 7.89
C LYS A 144 16.26 -15.59 7.87
N ASP A 145 15.30 -15.30 8.74
CA ASP A 145 14.04 -16.03 8.85
C ASP A 145 12.98 -15.35 7.96
N THR A 146 12.53 -16.06 6.95
CA THR A 146 11.53 -15.54 6.02
C THR A 146 10.15 -15.57 6.66
N LYS A 147 9.56 -14.41 6.86
CA LYS A 147 8.15 -14.26 7.27
C LYS A 147 7.25 -14.26 6.05
N ARG A 148 6.08 -14.85 6.20
CA ARG A 148 5.05 -14.84 5.17
C ARG A 148 3.68 -14.75 5.83
N SER A 149 2.97 -13.65 5.57
CA SER A 149 1.58 -13.47 5.98
C SER A 149 0.67 -14.41 5.18
N GLU A 150 -0.28 -15.02 5.87
CA GLU A 150 -1.22 -15.93 5.23
C GLU A 150 -2.46 -15.17 4.75
N TRP A 151 -2.88 -15.46 3.51
CA TRP A 151 -4.14 -14.95 3.01
C TRP A 151 -5.30 -15.81 3.50
N ASN A 152 -6.34 -15.15 4.00
CA ASN A 152 -7.58 -15.86 4.33
C ASN A 152 -8.30 -16.36 3.07
N TRP A 153 -9.32 -17.20 3.25
CA TRP A 153 -10.05 -17.81 2.14
C TRP A 153 -10.74 -16.77 1.22
N TRP A 154 -11.20 -15.65 1.77
CA TRP A 154 -11.86 -14.58 1.03
C TRP A 154 -10.88 -13.86 0.09
N VAL A 155 -9.70 -13.51 0.58
CA VAL A 155 -8.61 -12.95 -0.25
C VAL A 155 -8.23 -13.91 -1.38
N LYS A 156 -8.06 -15.19 -1.08
CA LYS A 156 -7.76 -16.23 -2.09
C LYS A 156 -8.83 -16.30 -3.16
N LEU A 157 -10.11 -16.23 -2.77
CA LEU A 157 -11.25 -16.24 -3.70
C LEU A 157 -11.27 -14.99 -4.59
N LEU A 158 -11.13 -13.80 -4.00
CA LEU A 158 -11.12 -12.53 -4.73
C LEU A 158 -9.98 -12.47 -5.74
N ARG A 159 -8.77 -12.91 -5.37
CA ARG A 159 -7.61 -12.97 -6.26
C ARG A 159 -7.85 -13.93 -7.44
N LYS A 160 -8.45 -15.08 -7.21
CA LYS A 160 -8.80 -16.04 -8.26
C LYS A 160 -9.79 -15.45 -9.28
N GLN A 161 -10.76 -14.67 -8.82
CA GLN A 161 -11.70 -14.00 -9.70
C GLN A 161 -11.05 -12.88 -10.52
N LEU A 162 -10.15 -12.09 -9.94
CA LEU A 162 -9.40 -11.06 -10.64
C LEU A 162 -8.49 -11.65 -11.73
N ALA A 163 -7.79 -12.73 -11.43
CA ALA A 163 -6.95 -13.43 -12.41
C ALA A 163 -7.76 -13.94 -13.63
N LYS A 164 -8.98 -14.45 -13.40
CA LYS A 164 -9.87 -14.88 -14.49
C LYS A 164 -10.36 -13.72 -15.36
N LYS A 165 -10.53 -12.52 -14.81
CA LYS A 165 -10.89 -11.33 -15.59
C LYS A 165 -9.75 -10.87 -16.50
N VAL A 166 -8.53 -10.91 -16.01
CA VAL A 166 -7.32 -10.53 -16.77
C VAL A 166 -7.06 -11.52 -17.91
N ALA A 167 -7.30 -12.80 -17.71
CA ALA A 167 -7.11 -13.85 -18.72
C ALA A 167 -8.16 -13.81 -19.86
N LYS A 168 -9.23 -13.00 -19.73
CA LYS A 168 -10.31 -12.88 -20.74
C LYS A 168 -10.21 -11.60 -21.57
N ILE A 169 -9.17 -10.77 -21.35
CA ILE A 169 -8.85 -9.56 -22.12
C ILE A 169 -7.64 -9.84 -23.03
#